data_d4034093b87fffe6356a00e4981f98ab
#
_entry.id   d4034093b87fffe6356a00e4981f98ab
#
_cell.length_a   1.000
_cell.length_b   1.000
_cell.length_c   1.000
_cell.angle_alpha   90.00
_cell.angle_beta   90.00
_cell.angle_gamma   90.00
#
_symmetry.space_group_name_H-M   'P 1'
#
loop_
_entity.id
_entity.type
_entity.pdbx_description
1 polymer ?
#
loop_
_entity_poly.entity_id
_entity_poly.type
_entity_poly.pdbx_seq_one_letter_code
_entity_poly.pdbx_strand_id
1 'polypeptide(L)'
;MIWWTLQQLKSKNPEARRQAAERLAREQASKAWEALVGALNDEAAEVRKAVALALGEFKEDRSVAALVPALRDDDPGVREAAVTALRQVGSREAVDPLVGALKDEDGAVRFQAAKALEAFHWEPENDGQRALRMVALGEIEKATMFGSEAVEPLMKVLEDGAYYQRQAAVEALSQIADTRIVNVLLTALKDKEVSVRTAAVEALRKIGDQRAVPPLILALKDQHKPVRSMAAEALGPLGDPRAIEPLVKALGDRNWEVREAAVLALGHYRDARAVDPIVALLSDPDREVREAAARVLEQIGDPRAIGPLILTLKDAEDTVRQAAGRALTALDPNWESSDAAHAVVPQLRAALKDKEYWVRQSAASVLAKIGELRPTESDTAMLAQPIYYRRQAAIELLVNTLGDFDRELRMAAAEALGRLGQQVGLHPLAQALRDDDVGVRTAAAQALELLHGKPTPETSVVLRGGHLSQ
;
A
#
# COMPACT_ATOMS: atom_id res chain seq x y z
N MET A 1 -12.03 60.39 23.11
CA MET A 1 -11.20 59.28 22.53
C MET A 1 -11.66 58.91 21.14
N ILE A 2 -12.95 58.68 20.86
CA ILE A 2 -13.48 58.26 19.54
C ILE A 2 -13.03 59.14 18.37
N TRP A 3 -13.03 60.47 18.51
CA TRP A 3 -12.61 61.37 17.43
C TRP A 3 -11.15 61.11 17.00
N TRP A 4 -10.23 60.89 17.95
CA TRP A 4 -8.84 60.64 17.65
C TRP A 4 -8.67 59.27 16.98
N THR A 5 -9.40 58.24 17.41
CA THR A 5 -9.37 56.90 16.79
C THR A 5 -9.96 56.94 15.37
N LEU A 6 -10.97 57.76 15.09
CA LEU A 6 -11.49 58.02 13.75
C LEU A 6 -10.44 58.67 12.83
N GLN A 7 -9.60 59.57 13.39
CA GLN A 7 -8.48 60.14 12.61
C GLN A 7 -7.41 59.07 12.31
N GLN A 8 -7.20 58.14 13.23
CA GLN A 8 -6.25 57.04 12.99
C GLN A 8 -6.71 56.07 11.89
N LEU A 9 -8.02 55.90 11.64
CA LEU A 9 -8.53 55.17 10.46
C LEU A 9 -8.07 55.78 9.12
N LYS A 10 -7.66 57.03 9.11
CA LYS A 10 -7.13 57.76 7.92
C LYS A 10 -5.60 57.80 7.89
N SER A 11 -4.90 57.09 8.77
CA SER A 11 -3.44 57.10 8.84
C SER A 11 -2.82 56.51 7.55
N LYS A 12 -1.66 56.99 7.17
CA LYS A 12 -0.85 56.36 6.09
C LYS A 12 -0.33 54.98 6.49
N ASN A 13 -0.21 54.71 7.80
CA ASN A 13 0.25 53.40 8.31
C ASN A 13 -0.93 52.43 8.42
N PRO A 14 -0.95 51.33 7.68
CA PRO A 14 -2.04 50.33 7.74
C PRO A 14 -2.20 49.71 9.12
N GLU A 15 -1.12 49.49 9.86
CA GLU A 15 -1.19 48.98 11.23
C GLU A 15 -1.96 49.93 12.17
N ALA A 16 -1.75 51.25 12.02
CA ALA A 16 -2.51 52.22 12.79
C ALA A 16 -4.01 52.24 12.42
N ARG A 17 -4.33 52.04 11.12
CA ARG A 17 -5.72 51.92 10.65
C ARG A 17 -6.38 50.65 11.21
N ARG A 18 -5.67 49.52 11.19
CA ARG A 18 -6.11 48.24 11.74
C ARG A 18 -6.44 48.35 13.24
N GLN A 19 -5.50 48.90 14.03
CA GLN A 19 -5.68 49.10 15.48
C GLN A 19 -6.82 50.06 15.78
N ALA A 20 -7.03 51.07 14.94
CA ALA A 20 -8.15 52.00 15.08
C ALA A 20 -9.49 51.27 14.88
N ALA A 21 -9.63 50.42 13.87
CA ALA A 21 -10.82 49.62 13.64
C ALA A 21 -11.15 48.71 14.84
N GLU A 22 -10.15 48.00 15.39
CA GLU A 22 -10.30 47.13 16.56
C GLU A 22 -10.69 47.89 17.83
N ARG A 23 -10.18 49.14 18.02
CA ARG A 23 -10.56 49.96 19.15
C ARG A 23 -12.01 50.46 19.03
N LEU A 24 -12.42 50.88 17.83
CA LEU A 24 -13.79 51.35 17.60
C LEU A 24 -14.83 50.25 17.81
N ALA A 25 -14.48 49.01 17.47
CA ALA A 25 -15.29 47.84 17.77
C ALA A 25 -15.50 47.66 19.30
N ARG A 26 -14.39 47.60 20.07
CA ARG A 26 -14.42 47.42 21.53
C ARG A 26 -15.19 48.53 22.26
N GLU A 27 -15.11 49.76 21.75
CA GLU A 27 -15.81 50.89 22.32
C GLU A 27 -17.29 50.94 21.88
N GLN A 28 -17.76 50.04 21.03
CA GLN A 28 -19.09 49.98 20.43
C GLN A 28 -19.56 51.35 19.94
N ALA A 29 -18.65 52.07 19.30
CA ALA A 29 -18.88 53.44 18.91
C ALA A 29 -19.81 53.54 17.68
N SER A 30 -21.12 53.47 17.87
CA SER A 30 -22.10 53.53 16.76
C SER A 30 -21.91 54.74 15.81
N LYS A 31 -21.32 55.85 16.31
CA LYS A 31 -20.90 57.00 15.51
C LYS A 31 -19.75 56.71 14.53
N ALA A 32 -19.04 55.60 14.73
CA ALA A 32 -17.95 55.19 13.85
C ALA A 32 -18.41 54.26 12.71
N TRP A 33 -19.67 53.82 12.71
CA TRP A 33 -20.17 52.82 11.78
C TRP A 33 -19.96 53.19 10.31
N GLU A 34 -20.32 54.41 9.90
CA GLU A 34 -20.10 54.87 8.50
C GLU A 34 -18.63 54.93 8.13
N ALA A 35 -17.75 55.33 9.05
CA ALA A 35 -16.33 55.38 8.81
C ALA A 35 -15.72 53.96 8.66
N LEU A 36 -16.21 52.98 9.44
CA LEU A 36 -15.85 51.60 9.33
C LEU A 36 -16.34 50.98 8.00
N VAL A 37 -17.60 51.26 7.61
CA VAL A 37 -18.11 50.79 6.29
C VAL A 37 -17.24 51.36 5.15
N GLY A 38 -16.86 52.63 5.22
CA GLY A 38 -15.93 53.20 4.22
C GLY A 38 -14.55 52.50 4.19
N ALA A 39 -14.06 52.06 5.34
CA ALA A 39 -12.77 51.38 5.48
C ALA A 39 -12.82 49.88 5.06
N LEU A 40 -13.97 49.31 4.72
CA LEU A 40 -14.03 47.99 4.01
C LEU A 40 -13.38 48.05 2.61
N ASN A 41 -13.16 49.23 2.06
CA ASN A 41 -12.46 49.39 0.80
C ASN A 41 -10.99 49.84 0.98
N ASP A 42 -10.40 49.60 2.15
CA ASP A 42 -8.97 49.91 2.39
C ASP A 42 -8.05 49.13 1.47
N GLU A 43 -6.94 49.76 1.08
CA GLU A 43 -5.92 49.14 0.21
C GLU A 43 -5.29 47.88 0.87
N ALA A 44 -5.15 47.86 2.20
CA ALA A 44 -4.54 46.80 2.97
C ALA A 44 -5.59 45.78 3.45
N ALA A 45 -5.39 44.52 3.10
CA ALA A 45 -6.30 43.42 3.45
C ALA A 45 -6.45 43.24 4.97
N GLU A 46 -5.37 43.42 5.75
CA GLU A 46 -5.41 43.37 7.22
C GLU A 46 -6.31 44.45 7.83
N VAL A 47 -6.45 45.61 7.17
CA VAL A 47 -7.39 46.65 7.61
C VAL A 47 -8.80 46.24 7.26
N ARG A 48 -9.09 45.80 6.03
CA ARG A 48 -10.41 45.33 5.62
C ARG A 48 -10.89 44.18 6.49
N LYS A 49 -10.00 43.23 6.82
CA LYS A 49 -10.26 42.11 7.74
C LYS A 49 -10.68 42.61 9.14
N ALA A 50 -9.91 43.52 9.74
CA ALA A 50 -10.20 44.06 11.05
C ALA A 50 -11.52 44.86 11.07
N VAL A 51 -11.79 45.58 10.00
CA VAL A 51 -13.02 46.34 9.82
C VAL A 51 -14.24 45.42 9.68
N ALA A 52 -14.15 44.36 8.92
CA ALA A 52 -15.20 43.37 8.79
C ALA A 52 -15.57 42.77 10.15
N LEU A 53 -14.58 42.34 10.94
CA LEU A 53 -14.79 41.83 12.30
C LEU A 53 -15.41 42.91 13.24
N ALA A 54 -14.90 44.13 13.12
CA ALA A 54 -15.43 45.26 13.90
C ALA A 54 -16.91 45.48 13.64
N LEU A 55 -17.36 45.44 12.38
CA LEU A 55 -18.76 45.59 12.01
C LEU A 55 -19.64 44.44 12.53
N GLY A 56 -19.10 43.25 12.69
CA GLY A 56 -19.78 42.10 13.30
C GLY A 56 -20.08 42.31 14.80
N GLU A 57 -19.17 42.98 15.53
CA GLU A 57 -19.33 43.24 16.97
C GLU A 57 -20.48 44.18 17.30
N PHE A 58 -20.92 45.04 16.36
CA PHE A 58 -22.07 45.93 16.57
C PHE A 58 -23.41 45.18 16.64
N LYS A 59 -23.51 43.98 16.06
CA LYS A 59 -24.72 43.14 16.05
C LYS A 59 -25.97 43.86 15.52
N GLU A 60 -25.78 44.73 14.54
CA GLU A 60 -26.85 45.47 13.91
C GLU A 60 -27.18 44.90 12.52
N ASP A 61 -28.46 44.70 12.19
CA ASP A 61 -28.89 44.12 10.88
C ASP A 61 -28.36 44.92 9.69
N ARG A 62 -28.22 46.24 9.79
CA ARG A 62 -27.60 47.06 8.73
C ARG A 62 -26.16 46.65 8.39
N SER A 63 -25.44 45.98 9.30
CA SER A 63 -24.08 45.45 9.04
C SER A 63 -24.10 44.34 8.01
N VAL A 64 -25.18 43.59 7.83
CA VAL A 64 -25.29 42.54 6.80
C VAL A 64 -25.07 43.13 5.41
N ALA A 65 -25.83 44.19 5.07
CA ALA A 65 -25.71 44.83 3.76
C ALA A 65 -24.28 45.39 3.49
N ALA A 66 -23.60 45.88 4.55
CA ALA A 66 -22.23 46.37 4.44
C ALA A 66 -21.20 45.22 4.30
N LEU A 67 -21.42 44.07 4.92
CA LEU A 67 -20.51 42.94 4.94
C LEU A 67 -20.63 42.01 3.70
N VAL A 68 -21.80 41.94 3.05
CA VAL A 68 -22.01 41.08 1.87
C VAL A 68 -21.03 41.33 0.76
N PRO A 69 -20.65 42.57 0.39
CA PRO A 69 -19.57 42.80 -0.60
C PRO A 69 -18.21 42.20 -0.21
N ALA A 70 -17.88 42.22 1.10
CA ALA A 70 -16.62 41.66 1.61
C ALA A 70 -16.52 40.13 1.49
N LEU A 71 -17.64 39.42 1.27
CA LEU A 71 -17.63 37.99 0.89
C LEU A 71 -17.06 37.75 -0.51
N ARG A 72 -16.78 38.79 -1.29
CA ARG A 72 -16.17 38.71 -2.64
C ARG A 72 -14.84 39.41 -2.68
N ASP A 73 -14.21 39.66 -1.54
CA ASP A 73 -12.88 40.28 -1.46
C ASP A 73 -11.82 39.33 -2.10
N ASP A 74 -10.81 39.92 -2.73
CA ASP A 74 -9.69 39.16 -3.32
C ASP A 74 -8.91 38.35 -2.27
N ASP A 75 -8.83 38.87 -1.02
CA ASP A 75 -8.14 38.23 0.09
C ASP A 75 -9.05 37.25 0.83
N PRO A 76 -8.70 35.95 0.89
CA PRO A 76 -9.53 34.93 1.57
C PRO A 76 -9.68 35.19 3.06
N GLY A 77 -8.72 35.83 3.73
CA GLY A 77 -8.81 36.19 5.14
C GLY A 77 -9.84 37.29 5.38
N VAL A 78 -10.07 38.18 4.41
CA VAL A 78 -11.16 39.17 4.48
C VAL A 78 -12.51 38.50 4.27
N ARG A 79 -12.63 37.57 3.32
CA ARG A 79 -13.84 36.79 3.10
C ARG A 79 -14.22 35.95 4.35
N GLU A 80 -13.22 35.29 4.97
CA GLU A 80 -13.40 34.54 6.22
C GLU A 80 -13.88 35.46 7.37
N ALA A 81 -13.28 36.64 7.49
CA ALA A 81 -13.68 37.65 8.48
C ALA A 81 -15.12 38.15 8.26
N ALA A 82 -15.53 38.35 7.00
CA ALA A 82 -16.90 38.72 6.65
C ALA A 82 -17.90 37.62 7.04
N VAL A 83 -17.59 36.33 6.78
CA VAL A 83 -18.41 35.20 7.24
C VAL A 83 -18.54 35.20 8.77
N THR A 84 -17.43 35.37 9.47
CA THR A 84 -17.41 35.43 10.96
C THR A 84 -18.24 36.58 11.48
N ALA A 85 -18.11 37.75 10.87
CA ALA A 85 -18.87 38.94 11.23
C ALA A 85 -20.38 38.77 10.99
N LEU A 86 -20.79 38.22 9.86
CA LEU A 86 -22.18 37.91 9.54
C LEU A 86 -22.82 36.96 10.57
N ARG A 87 -22.02 35.92 10.98
CA ARG A 87 -22.45 35.02 12.07
C ARG A 87 -22.64 35.78 13.40
N GLN A 88 -21.74 36.72 13.75
CA GLN A 88 -21.80 37.52 14.98
C GLN A 88 -22.98 38.47 14.98
N VAL A 89 -23.32 39.06 13.82
CA VAL A 89 -24.51 39.90 13.66
C VAL A 89 -25.78 39.14 14.02
N GLY A 90 -25.87 37.86 13.62
CA GLY A 90 -26.99 36.99 14.00
C GLY A 90 -28.28 37.26 13.23
N SER A 91 -28.27 38.11 12.20
CA SER A 91 -29.45 38.41 11.38
C SER A 91 -29.74 37.31 10.36
N ARG A 92 -31.00 36.94 10.19
CA ARG A 92 -31.42 35.95 9.20
C ARG A 92 -31.15 36.39 7.76
N GLU A 93 -31.01 37.67 7.50
CA GLU A 93 -30.64 38.20 6.18
C GLU A 93 -29.23 37.76 5.74
N ALA A 94 -28.38 37.29 6.68
CA ALA A 94 -27.07 36.75 6.38
C ALA A 94 -27.10 35.31 5.78
N VAL A 95 -28.20 34.59 5.89
CA VAL A 95 -28.29 33.16 5.52
C VAL A 95 -27.99 32.98 4.03
N ASP A 96 -28.69 33.67 3.12
CA ASP A 96 -28.48 33.49 1.66
C ASP A 96 -27.06 33.89 1.23
N PRO A 97 -26.44 34.99 1.68
CA PRO A 97 -25.05 35.28 1.45
C PRO A 97 -24.09 34.17 1.95
N LEU A 98 -24.36 33.60 3.13
CA LEU A 98 -23.55 32.52 3.70
C LEU A 98 -23.71 31.19 2.91
N VAL A 99 -24.92 30.91 2.40
CA VAL A 99 -25.11 29.78 1.46
C VAL A 99 -24.28 29.96 0.19
N GLY A 100 -24.18 31.20 -0.31
CA GLY A 100 -23.28 31.54 -1.41
C GLY A 100 -21.81 31.26 -1.08
N ALA A 101 -21.38 31.58 0.14
CA ALA A 101 -20.00 31.35 0.60
C ALA A 101 -19.62 29.87 0.79
N LEU A 102 -20.57 28.91 0.79
CA LEU A 102 -20.30 27.48 0.70
C LEU A 102 -19.61 27.08 -0.63
N LYS A 103 -19.63 27.94 -1.63
CA LYS A 103 -19.00 27.75 -2.94
C LYS A 103 -17.68 28.51 -3.10
N ASP A 104 -17.18 29.12 -2.03
CA ASP A 104 -15.94 29.88 -2.05
C ASP A 104 -14.78 29.04 -2.59
N GLU A 105 -13.81 29.67 -3.25
CA GLU A 105 -12.61 29.01 -3.70
C GLU A 105 -11.72 28.53 -2.56
N ASP A 106 -11.72 29.23 -1.41
CA ASP A 106 -10.92 28.91 -0.23
C ASP A 106 -11.66 27.98 0.74
N GLY A 107 -11.02 26.88 1.14
CA GLY A 107 -11.59 25.87 2.02
C GLY A 107 -11.91 26.35 3.44
N ALA A 108 -11.13 27.31 3.98
CA ALA A 108 -11.39 27.86 5.30
C ALA A 108 -12.65 28.74 5.28
N VAL A 109 -12.85 29.50 4.20
CA VAL A 109 -14.09 30.30 4.01
C VAL A 109 -15.31 29.37 3.90
N ARG A 110 -15.23 28.30 3.10
CA ARG A 110 -16.32 27.31 3.00
C ARG A 110 -16.65 26.69 4.37
N PHE A 111 -15.62 26.27 5.12
CA PHE A 111 -15.80 25.69 6.46
C PHE A 111 -16.47 26.66 7.44
N GLN A 112 -15.99 27.91 7.48
CA GLN A 112 -16.59 28.95 8.34
C GLN A 112 -18.04 29.27 7.94
N ALA A 113 -18.34 29.29 6.63
CA ALA A 113 -19.70 29.47 6.13
C ALA A 113 -20.63 28.34 6.59
N ALA A 114 -20.19 27.09 6.50
CA ALA A 114 -20.96 25.94 6.98
C ALA A 114 -21.21 26.03 8.50
N LYS A 115 -20.18 26.38 9.28
CA LYS A 115 -20.29 26.60 10.73
C LYS A 115 -21.22 27.78 11.09
N ALA A 116 -21.18 28.85 10.32
CA ALA A 116 -22.10 29.94 10.49
C ALA A 116 -23.55 29.52 10.25
N LEU A 117 -23.83 28.81 9.19
CA LEU A 117 -25.16 28.29 8.84
C LEU A 117 -25.69 27.29 9.87
N GLU A 118 -24.82 26.48 10.51
CA GLU A 118 -25.22 25.64 11.67
C GLU A 118 -25.74 26.51 12.83
N ALA A 119 -25.06 27.64 13.14
CA ALA A 119 -25.48 28.53 14.19
C ALA A 119 -26.82 29.21 13.89
N PHE A 120 -27.18 29.40 12.63
CA PHE A 120 -28.49 29.89 12.20
C PHE A 120 -29.57 28.79 12.14
N HIS A 121 -29.25 27.53 12.46
CA HIS A 121 -30.13 26.37 12.27
C HIS A 121 -30.69 26.30 10.85
N TRP A 122 -29.82 26.63 9.86
CA TRP A 122 -30.21 26.58 8.46
C TRP A 122 -30.31 25.13 7.97
N GLU A 123 -31.43 24.82 7.30
CA GLU A 123 -31.65 23.54 6.68
C GLU A 123 -31.52 23.67 5.17
N PRO A 124 -30.68 22.82 4.51
CA PRO A 124 -30.53 22.82 3.07
C PRO A 124 -31.83 22.44 2.35
N GLU A 125 -32.18 23.16 1.29
CA GLU A 125 -33.40 22.96 0.51
C GLU A 125 -33.30 21.81 -0.50
N ASN A 126 -32.08 21.50 -0.97
CA ASN A 126 -31.83 20.52 -2.01
C ASN A 126 -30.52 19.75 -1.76
N ASP A 127 -30.32 18.68 -2.55
CA ASP A 127 -29.14 17.81 -2.38
C ASP A 127 -27.82 18.50 -2.73
N GLY A 128 -27.81 19.47 -3.65
CA GLY A 128 -26.63 20.27 -3.93
C GLY A 128 -26.17 21.10 -2.74
N GLN A 129 -27.10 21.74 -2.02
CA GLN A 129 -26.79 22.48 -0.79
C GLN A 129 -26.36 21.54 0.35
N ARG A 130 -26.94 20.33 0.43
CA ARG A 130 -26.52 19.28 1.40
C ARG A 130 -25.11 18.84 1.13
N ALA A 131 -24.77 18.55 -0.12
CA ALA A 131 -23.44 18.15 -0.56
C ALA A 131 -22.41 19.24 -0.25
N LEU A 132 -22.67 20.50 -0.61
CA LEU A 132 -21.82 21.64 -0.32
C LEU A 132 -21.53 21.77 1.19
N ARG A 133 -22.58 21.71 2.03
CA ARG A 133 -22.44 21.79 3.48
C ARG A 133 -21.60 20.65 4.04
N MET A 134 -21.87 19.40 3.63
CA MET A 134 -21.10 18.23 4.11
C MET A 134 -19.64 18.31 3.74
N VAL A 135 -19.34 18.61 2.49
CA VAL A 135 -17.94 18.73 2.03
C VAL A 135 -17.25 19.88 2.75
N ALA A 136 -17.91 21.03 2.93
CA ALA A 136 -17.35 22.16 3.67
C ALA A 136 -17.05 21.82 5.14
N LEU A 137 -17.86 20.97 5.78
CA LEU A 137 -17.61 20.47 7.14
C LEU A 137 -16.55 19.37 7.23
N GLY A 138 -16.02 18.91 6.10
CA GLY A 138 -15.05 17.81 6.03
C GLY A 138 -15.67 16.41 6.06
N GLU A 139 -17.00 16.29 5.95
CA GLU A 139 -17.73 15.01 5.89
C GLU A 139 -17.74 14.43 4.48
N ILE A 140 -16.54 14.30 3.91
CA ILE A 140 -16.29 14.00 2.49
C ILE A 140 -16.96 12.69 2.05
N GLU A 141 -16.79 11.62 2.83
CA GLU A 141 -17.34 10.29 2.51
C GLU A 141 -18.88 10.31 2.47
N LYS A 142 -19.50 11.01 3.40
CA LYS A 142 -20.97 11.11 3.46
C LYS A 142 -21.56 11.88 2.29
N ALA A 143 -20.79 12.79 1.69
CA ALA A 143 -21.26 13.58 0.55
C ALA A 143 -21.57 12.70 -0.69
N THR A 144 -20.99 11.49 -0.80
CA THR A 144 -21.25 10.56 -1.91
C THR A 144 -22.72 10.18 -2.06
N MET A 145 -23.49 10.21 -0.97
CA MET A 145 -24.93 9.92 -1.00
C MET A 145 -25.74 10.87 -1.89
N PHE A 146 -25.20 12.05 -2.21
CA PHE A 146 -25.84 13.02 -3.10
C PHE A 146 -25.42 12.88 -4.58
N GLY A 147 -24.66 11.84 -4.92
CA GLY A 147 -24.31 11.51 -6.31
C GLY A 147 -23.63 12.69 -7.03
N SER A 148 -24.12 13.01 -8.23
CA SER A 148 -23.55 14.06 -9.10
C SER A 148 -23.48 15.45 -8.47
N GLU A 149 -24.32 15.74 -7.49
CA GLU A 149 -24.34 17.03 -6.78
C GLU A 149 -23.10 17.22 -5.89
N ALA A 150 -22.45 16.12 -5.46
CA ALA A 150 -21.22 16.18 -4.67
C ALA A 150 -19.96 16.38 -5.52
N VAL A 151 -20.02 16.21 -6.85
CA VAL A 151 -18.82 16.23 -7.72
C VAL A 151 -18.12 17.59 -7.66
N GLU A 152 -18.82 18.69 -7.85
CA GLU A 152 -18.25 20.04 -7.82
C GLU A 152 -17.63 20.39 -6.44
N PRO A 153 -18.34 20.19 -5.32
CA PRO A 153 -17.76 20.39 -3.99
C PRO A 153 -16.49 19.55 -3.75
N LEU A 154 -16.49 18.28 -4.16
CA LEU A 154 -15.33 17.38 -4.01
C LEU A 154 -14.15 17.82 -4.89
N MET A 155 -14.42 18.33 -6.09
CA MET A 155 -13.37 18.90 -6.96
C MET A 155 -12.67 20.08 -6.31
N LYS A 156 -13.38 20.93 -5.59
CA LYS A 156 -12.78 22.04 -4.83
C LYS A 156 -11.84 21.56 -3.74
N VAL A 157 -12.18 20.47 -3.06
CA VAL A 157 -11.26 19.85 -2.07
C VAL A 157 -9.97 19.39 -2.71
N LEU A 158 -9.99 18.94 -3.97
CA LEU A 158 -8.76 18.54 -4.69
C LEU A 158 -7.86 19.74 -5.02
N GLU A 159 -8.41 20.95 -5.14
CA GLU A 159 -7.65 22.15 -5.44
C GLU A 159 -6.93 22.71 -4.21
N ASP A 160 -7.60 22.79 -3.06
CA ASP A 160 -7.15 23.52 -1.86
C ASP A 160 -7.03 22.69 -0.59
N GLY A 161 -7.53 21.44 -0.58
CA GLY A 161 -7.55 20.59 0.60
C GLY A 161 -6.17 20.11 1.06
N ALA A 162 -6.06 19.76 2.34
CA ALA A 162 -4.91 19.01 2.84
C ALA A 162 -4.81 17.63 2.15
N TYR A 163 -3.62 17.02 2.13
CA TYR A 163 -3.39 15.78 1.37
C TYR A 163 -4.40 14.66 1.71
N TYR A 164 -4.74 14.49 2.99
CA TYR A 164 -5.71 13.47 3.43
C TYR A 164 -7.14 13.80 2.97
N GLN A 165 -7.50 15.08 2.88
CA GLN A 165 -8.78 15.52 2.33
C GLN A 165 -8.84 15.30 0.81
N ARG A 166 -7.75 15.61 0.09
CA ARG A 166 -7.64 15.34 -1.34
C ARG A 166 -7.74 13.84 -1.64
N GLN A 167 -7.06 12.99 -0.84
CA GLN A 167 -7.19 11.55 -0.95
C GLN A 167 -8.64 11.09 -0.74
N ALA A 168 -9.28 11.52 0.34
CA ALA A 168 -10.68 11.19 0.63
C ALA A 168 -11.64 11.67 -0.49
N ALA A 169 -11.36 12.85 -1.08
CA ALA A 169 -12.15 13.36 -2.20
C ALA A 169 -12.00 12.50 -3.45
N VAL A 170 -10.79 12.00 -3.76
CA VAL A 170 -10.56 11.04 -4.86
C VAL A 170 -11.35 9.76 -4.62
N GLU A 171 -11.27 9.20 -3.41
CA GLU A 171 -11.97 7.98 -3.02
C GLU A 171 -13.50 8.16 -3.10
N ALA A 172 -14.01 9.29 -2.61
CA ALA A 172 -15.42 9.65 -2.71
C ALA A 172 -15.90 9.78 -4.16
N LEU A 173 -15.15 10.50 -4.99
CA LEU A 173 -15.44 10.65 -6.42
C LEU A 173 -15.49 9.30 -7.13
N SER A 174 -14.63 8.36 -6.77
CA SER A 174 -14.63 7.02 -7.38
C SER A 174 -15.92 6.21 -7.18
N GLN A 175 -16.76 6.61 -6.23
CA GLN A 175 -18.04 5.95 -5.91
C GLN A 175 -19.22 6.59 -6.64
N ILE A 176 -19.02 7.73 -7.28
CA ILE A 176 -20.07 8.47 -7.96
C ILE A 176 -20.06 8.14 -9.45
N ALA A 177 -21.21 7.80 -10.01
CA ALA A 177 -21.37 7.52 -11.45
C ALA A 177 -21.54 8.83 -12.25
N ASP A 178 -20.43 9.52 -12.54
CA ASP A 178 -20.42 10.77 -13.31
C ASP A 178 -19.23 10.82 -14.28
N THR A 179 -19.49 11.14 -15.54
CA THR A 179 -18.44 11.16 -16.59
C THR A 179 -17.40 12.26 -16.42
N ARG A 180 -17.69 13.32 -15.66
CA ARG A 180 -16.79 14.43 -15.34
C ARG A 180 -15.60 13.97 -14.49
N ILE A 181 -15.81 12.93 -13.67
CA ILE A 181 -14.85 12.45 -12.69
C ILE A 181 -13.56 11.96 -13.33
N VAL A 182 -13.62 11.32 -14.50
CA VAL A 182 -12.42 10.80 -15.16
C VAL A 182 -11.36 11.89 -15.35
N ASN A 183 -11.75 13.05 -15.89
CA ASN A 183 -10.79 14.16 -16.10
C ASN A 183 -10.18 14.68 -14.79
N VAL A 184 -10.97 14.70 -13.73
CA VAL A 184 -10.52 15.10 -12.39
C VAL A 184 -9.48 14.12 -11.85
N LEU A 185 -9.76 12.82 -11.96
CA LEU A 185 -8.84 11.77 -11.53
C LEU A 185 -7.54 11.76 -12.34
N LEU A 186 -7.61 12.06 -13.65
CA LEU A 186 -6.41 12.24 -14.49
C LEU A 186 -5.53 13.39 -14.00
N THR A 187 -6.12 14.43 -13.42
CA THR A 187 -5.37 15.50 -12.78
C THR A 187 -4.76 15.06 -11.45
N ALA A 188 -5.52 14.32 -10.64
CA ALA A 188 -5.07 13.79 -9.35
C ALA A 188 -3.89 12.78 -9.47
N LEU A 189 -3.69 12.15 -10.63
CA LEU A 189 -2.48 11.37 -10.92
C LEU A 189 -1.18 12.18 -10.87
N LYS A 190 -1.27 13.51 -10.93
CA LYS A 190 -0.11 14.43 -10.88
C LYS A 190 0.05 15.08 -9.51
N ASP A 191 -0.73 14.68 -8.51
CA ASP A 191 -0.64 15.26 -7.17
C ASP A 191 0.76 15.06 -6.59
N LYS A 192 1.20 16.01 -5.80
CA LYS A 192 2.50 15.95 -5.10
C LYS A 192 2.59 14.78 -4.12
N GLU A 193 1.44 14.40 -3.52
CA GLU A 193 1.38 13.36 -2.50
C GLU A 193 1.13 11.98 -3.11
N VAL A 194 1.91 11.00 -2.65
CA VAL A 194 1.83 9.61 -3.14
C VAL A 194 0.46 9.01 -2.90
N SER A 195 -0.11 9.24 -1.71
CA SER A 195 -1.41 8.68 -1.32
C SER A 195 -2.55 9.16 -2.23
N VAL A 196 -2.51 10.41 -2.67
CA VAL A 196 -3.50 10.96 -3.62
C VAL A 196 -3.33 10.33 -5.00
N ARG A 197 -2.07 10.17 -5.48
CA ARG A 197 -1.81 9.52 -6.77
C ARG A 197 -2.24 8.04 -6.76
N THR A 198 -1.96 7.29 -5.69
CA THR A 198 -2.39 5.89 -5.56
C THR A 198 -3.92 5.78 -5.52
N ALA A 199 -4.59 6.64 -4.78
CA ALA A 199 -6.05 6.69 -4.77
C ALA A 199 -6.62 6.99 -6.17
N ALA A 200 -5.98 7.90 -6.93
CA ALA A 200 -6.40 8.21 -8.30
C ALA A 200 -6.22 7.02 -9.26
N VAL A 201 -5.11 6.28 -9.16
CA VAL A 201 -4.91 5.04 -9.94
C VAL A 201 -5.99 4.03 -9.63
N GLU A 202 -6.27 3.78 -8.35
CA GLU A 202 -7.31 2.83 -7.93
C GLU A 202 -8.72 3.25 -8.38
N ALA A 203 -9.02 4.55 -8.28
CA ALA A 203 -10.28 5.10 -8.78
C ALA A 203 -10.45 4.88 -10.29
N LEU A 204 -9.41 5.18 -11.09
CA LEU A 204 -9.40 4.98 -12.54
C LEU A 204 -9.50 3.50 -12.92
N ARG A 205 -8.86 2.60 -12.15
CA ARG A 205 -8.97 1.15 -12.32
C ARG A 205 -10.41 0.68 -12.13
N LYS A 206 -11.11 1.16 -11.10
CA LYS A 206 -12.51 0.83 -10.82
C LYS A 206 -13.46 1.33 -11.91
N ILE A 207 -13.22 2.55 -12.42
CA ILE A 207 -14.06 3.15 -13.47
C ILE A 207 -13.86 2.45 -14.81
N GLY A 208 -12.66 1.98 -15.12
CA GLY A 208 -12.37 1.25 -16.35
C GLY A 208 -12.41 2.07 -17.64
N ASP A 209 -12.27 3.39 -17.56
CA ASP A 209 -12.34 4.29 -18.73
C ASP A 209 -11.03 4.27 -19.53
N GLN A 210 -11.11 4.07 -20.84
CA GLN A 210 -9.96 3.99 -21.76
C GLN A 210 -9.14 5.28 -21.82
N ARG A 211 -9.69 6.42 -21.44
CA ARG A 211 -8.97 7.69 -21.33
C ARG A 211 -7.87 7.64 -20.26
N ALA A 212 -7.97 6.72 -19.31
CA ALA A 212 -6.94 6.52 -18.27
C ALA A 212 -5.66 5.85 -18.79
N VAL A 213 -5.71 5.12 -19.92
CA VAL A 213 -4.56 4.33 -20.40
C VAL A 213 -3.29 5.17 -20.61
N PRO A 214 -3.27 6.27 -21.36
CA PRO A 214 -2.04 7.05 -21.55
C PRO A 214 -1.48 7.62 -20.23
N PRO A 215 -2.29 8.21 -19.32
CA PRO A 215 -1.80 8.66 -18.01
C PRO A 215 -1.29 7.51 -17.11
N LEU A 216 -1.93 6.34 -17.12
CA LEU A 216 -1.46 5.17 -16.35
C LEU A 216 -0.13 4.64 -16.91
N ILE A 217 0.07 4.68 -18.23
CA ILE A 217 1.37 4.37 -18.85
C ILE A 217 2.47 5.33 -18.34
N LEU A 218 2.15 6.60 -18.13
CA LEU A 218 3.09 7.54 -17.52
C LEU A 218 3.35 7.23 -16.05
N ALA A 219 2.31 6.80 -15.31
CA ALA A 219 2.39 6.42 -13.91
C ALA A 219 3.27 5.17 -13.66
N LEU A 220 3.50 4.31 -14.69
CA LEU A 220 4.51 3.24 -14.62
C LEU A 220 5.94 3.77 -14.40
N LYS A 221 6.18 5.08 -14.56
CA LYS A 221 7.47 5.74 -14.35
C LYS A 221 7.49 6.60 -13.09
N ASP A 222 6.48 6.52 -12.22
CA ASP A 222 6.45 7.30 -10.98
C ASP A 222 7.67 7.02 -10.11
N GLN A 223 8.10 8.01 -9.35
CA GLN A 223 9.23 7.88 -8.43
C GLN A 223 8.95 6.85 -7.33
N HIS A 224 7.68 6.69 -6.93
CA HIS A 224 7.24 5.84 -5.83
C HIS A 224 6.70 4.50 -6.33
N LYS A 225 7.23 3.42 -5.78
CA LYS A 225 6.85 2.05 -6.18
C LYS A 225 5.35 1.75 -6.09
N PRO A 226 4.59 2.20 -5.06
CA PRO A 226 3.17 1.90 -4.99
C PRO A 226 2.37 2.43 -6.18
N VAL A 227 2.74 3.63 -6.68
CA VAL A 227 2.08 4.20 -7.87
C VAL A 227 2.39 3.39 -9.12
N ARG A 228 3.67 2.95 -9.28
CA ARG A 228 4.07 2.13 -10.43
C ARG A 228 3.39 0.76 -10.43
N SER A 229 3.38 0.07 -9.27
CA SER A 229 2.75 -1.25 -9.12
C SER A 229 1.25 -1.18 -9.42
N MET A 230 0.54 -0.24 -8.77
CA MET A 230 -0.90 -0.06 -9.00
C MET A 230 -1.23 0.37 -10.43
N ALA A 231 -0.37 1.18 -11.07
CA ALA A 231 -0.55 1.54 -12.48
C ALA A 231 -0.43 0.32 -13.41
N ALA A 232 0.52 -0.59 -13.12
CA ALA A 232 0.63 -1.84 -13.86
C ALA A 232 -0.63 -2.71 -13.69
N GLU A 233 -1.10 -2.89 -12.44
CA GLU A 233 -2.34 -3.62 -12.13
C GLU A 233 -3.56 -3.02 -12.83
N ALA A 234 -3.65 -1.68 -12.87
CA ALA A 234 -4.79 -1.00 -13.49
C ALA A 234 -4.82 -1.16 -15.02
N LEU A 235 -3.65 -1.24 -15.68
CA LEU A 235 -3.54 -1.37 -17.13
C LEU A 235 -4.00 -2.74 -17.64
N GLY A 236 -3.84 -3.80 -16.85
CA GLY A 236 -4.22 -5.17 -17.25
C GLY A 236 -5.69 -5.28 -17.69
N PRO A 237 -6.66 -5.01 -16.80
CA PRO A 237 -8.09 -5.11 -17.11
C PRO A 237 -8.57 -4.13 -18.18
N LEU A 238 -7.88 -2.99 -18.39
CA LEU A 238 -8.22 -2.04 -19.45
C LEU A 238 -8.00 -2.61 -20.86
N GLY A 239 -7.09 -3.56 -21.02
CA GLY A 239 -6.93 -4.33 -22.26
C GLY A 239 -6.46 -3.54 -23.48
N ASP A 240 -5.94 -2.34 -23.31
CA ASP A 240 -5.49 -1.51 -24.44
C ASP A 240 -4.10 -1.93 -24.90
N PRO A 241 -3.90 -2.36 -26.16
CA PRO A 241 -2.62 -2.83 -26.67
C PRO A 241 -1.45 -1.84 -26.54
N ARG A 242 -1.74 -0.55 -26.42
CA ARG A 242 -0.72 0.50 -26.19
C ARG A 242 0.04 0.31 -24.88
N ALA A 243 -0.53 -0.42 -23.92
CA ALA A 243 0.11 -0.68 -22.63
C ALA A 243 1.12 -1.84 -22.67
N ILE A 244 1.09 -2.71 -23.67
CA ILE A 244 1.94 -3.93 -23.73
C ILE A 244 3.42 -3.56 -23.65
N GLU A 245 3.92 -2.72 -24.54
CA GLU A 245 5.34 -2.32 -24.56
C GLU A 245 5.78 -1.57 -23.27
N PRO A 246 5.00 -0.64 -22.71
CA PRO A 246 5.27 -0.07 -21.40
C PRO A 246 5.32 -1.10 -20.27
N LEU A 247 4.40 -2.07 -20.24
CA LEU A 247 4.38 -3.15 -19.25
C LEU A 247 5.59 -4.09 -19.41
N VAL A 248 5.99 -4.42 -20.65
CA VAL A 248 7.21 -5.17 -20.91
C VAL A 248 8.44 -4.44 -20.36
N LYS A 249 8.51 -3.11 -20.49
CA LYS A 249 9.58 -2.33 -19.85
C LYS A 249 9.53 -2.37 -18.33
N ALA A 250 8.35 -2.40 -17.73
CA ALA A 250 8.16 -2.50 -16.29
C ALA A 250 8.58 -3.86 -15.70
N LEU A 251 8.72 -4.92 -16.53
CA LEU A 251 9.32 -6.19 -16.12
C LEU A 251 10.78 -6.05 -15.65
N GLY A 252 11.46 -4.97 -16.01
CA GLY A 252 12.79 -4.62 -15.54
C GLY A 252 12.82 -3.66 -14.34
N ASP A 253 11.72 -3.43 -13.65
CA ASP A 253 11.70 -2.54 -12.48
C ASP A 253 12.58 -3.06 -11.34
N ARG A 254 13.20 -2.15 -10.62
CA ARG A 254 14.04 -2.48 -9.45
C ARG A 254 13.29 -3.17 -8.31
N ASN A 255 11.99 -2.92 -8.20
CA ASN A 255 11.13 -3.44 -7.15
C ASN A 255 10.33 -4.65 -7.67
N TRP A 256 10.40 -5.75 -6.96
CA TRP A 256 9.75 -7.00 -7.35
C TRP A 256 8.22 -6.87 -7.45
N GLU A 257 7.59 -6.08 -6.58
CA GLU A 257 6.13 -5.85 -6.62
C GLU A 257 5.68 -5.19 -7.94
N VAL A 258 6.53 -4.34 -8.52
CA VAL A 258 6.24 -3.72 -9.82
C VAL A 258 6.43 -4.72 -10.96
N ARG A 259 7.47 -5.57 -10.88
CA ARG A 259 7.71 -6.63 -11.86
C ARG A 259 6.57 -7.65 -11.85
N GLU A 260 6.15 -8.10 -10.67
CA GLU A 260 5.02 -9.02 -10.50
C GLU A 260 3.73 -8.43 -11.08
N ALA A 261 3.38 -7.19 -10.70
CA ALA A 261 2.20 -6.49 -11.21
C ALA A 261 2.22 -6.37 -12.75
N ALA A 262 3.40 -6.08 -13.33
CA ALA A 262 3.55 -6.00 -14.78
C ALA A 262 3.38 -7.36 -15.46
N VAL A 263 3.93 -8.44 -14.88
CA VAL A 263 3.71 -9.81 -15.36
C VAL A 263 2.23 -10.16 -15.36
N LEU A 264 1.56 -9.95 -14.22
CA LEU A 264 0.13 -10.26 -14.07
C LEU A 264 -0.73 -9.44 -15.03
N ALA A 265 -0.41 -8.15 -15.21
CA ALA A 265 -1.08 -7.29 -16.17
C ALA A 265 -0.93 -7.82 -17.60
N LEU A 266 0.26 -8.24 -18.01
CA LEU A 266 0.51 -8.82 -19.36
C LEU A 266 -0.29 -10.10 -19.60
N GLY A 267 -0.62 -10.86 -18.57
CA GLY A 267 -1.50 -12.02 -18.66
C GLY A 267 -2.90 -11.71 -19.23
N HIS A 268 -3.44 -10.52 -18.97
CA HIS A 268 -4.72 -10.09 -19.50
C HIS A 268 -4.71 -9.90 -21.03
N TYR A 269 -3.55 -9.56 -21.60
CA TYR A 269 -3.43 -9.30 -23.05
C TYR A 269 -3.27 -10.58 -23.86
N ARG A 270 -2.69 -11.65 -23.29
CA ARG A 270 -2.34 -12.90 -23.96
C ARG A 270 -1.56 -12.69 -25.26
N ASP A 271 -0.67 -11.71 -25.28
CA ASP A 271 0.06 -11.29 -26.46
C ASP A 271 1.42 -11.98 -26.55
N ALA A 272 1.73 -12.55 -27.70
CA ALA A 272 2.96 -13.28 -27.94
C ALA A 272 4.25 -12.44 -27.80
N ARG A 273 4.14 -11.11 -27.88
CA ARG A 273 5.27 -10.19 -27.66
C ARG A 273 5.76 -10.21 -26.21
N ALA A 274 4.89 -10.58 -25.26
CA ALA A 274 5.25 -10.65 -23.85
C ALA A 274 5.95 -11.95 -23.46
N VAL A 275 5.90 -13.01 -24.30
CA VAL A 275 6.37 -14.35 -23.95
C VAL A 275 7.85 -14.35 -23.59
N ASP A 276 8.73 -13.91 -24.49
CA ASP A 276 10.18 -13.95 -24.25
C ASP A 276 10.61 -13.06 -23.07
N PRO A 277 10.08 -11.83 -22.90
CA PRO A 277 10.30 -11.04 -21.69
C PRO A 277 9.85 -11.72 -20.40
N ILE A 278 8.70 -12.40 -20.39
CA ILE A 278 8.20 -13.12 -19.21
C ILE A 278 9.02 -14.39 -18.95
N VAL A 279 9.43 -15.11 -19.98
CA VAL A 279 10.34 -16.26 -19.86
C VAL A 279 11.64 -15.88 -19.12
N ALA A 280 12.19 -14.71 -19.39
CA ALA A 280 13.37 -14.23 -18.67
C ALA A 280 13.13 -14.10 -17.15
N LEU A 281 11.91 -13.81 -16.73
CA LEU A 281 11.53 -13.69 -15.31
C LEU A 281 11.31 -15.03 -14.60
N LEU A 282 11.34 -16.16 -15.28
CA LEU A 282 11.42 -17.48 -14.63
C LEU A 282 12.74 -17.66 -13.84
N SER A 283 13.71 -16.78 -14.04
CA SER A 283 14.97 -16.72 -13.28
C SER A 283 15.08 -15.46 -12.41
N ASP A 284 13.97 -14.79 -12.10
CA ASP A 284 13.97 -13.60 -11.24
C ASP A 284 14.48 -13.94 -9.83
N PRO A 285 15.21 -13.05 -9.16
CA PRO A 285 15.62 -13.28 -7.78
C PRO A 285 14.44 -13.50 -6.82
N ASP A 286 13.30 -12.84 -7.06
CA ASP A 286 12.13 -12.92 -6.20
C ASP A 286 11.19 -14.06 -6.64
N ARG A 287 10.83 -14.92 -5.70
CA ARG A 287 9.97 -16.10 -5.97
C ARG A 287 8.59 -15.73 -6.46
N GLU A 288 8.02 -14.64 -5.95
CA GLU A 288 6.70 -14.12 -6.32
C GLU A 288 6.66 -13.83 -7.83
N VAL A 289 7.72 -13.20 -8.34
CA VAL A 289 7.85 -12.88 -9.76
C VAL A 289 8.00 -14.15 -10.61
N ARG A 290 8.83 -15.12 -10.17
CA ARG A 290 8.99 -16.40 -10.88
C ARG A 290 7.68 -17.19 -10.96
N GLU A 291 6.93 -17.24 -9.83
CA GLU A 291 5.63 -17.91 -9.78
C GLU A 291 4.61 -17.23 -10.69
N ALA A 292 4.51 -15.88 -10.63
CA ALA A 292 3.64 -15.11 -11.50
C ALA A 292 3.99 -15.32 -12.99
N ALA A 293 5.29 -15.34 -13.33
CA ALA A 293 5.75 -15.61 -14.70
C ALA A 293 5.27 -16.97 -15.21
N ALA A 294 5.43 -18.03 -14.42
CA ALA A 294 4.97 -19.35 -14.79
C ALA A 294 3.44 -19.40 -15.01
N ARG A 295 2.67 -18.79 -14.12
CA ARG A 295 1.19 -18.70 -14.24
C ARG A 295 0.74 -17.89 -15.46
N VAL A 296 1.42 -16.81 -15.77
CA VAL A 296 1.06 -15.97 -16.92
C VAL A 296 1.44 -16.65 -18.24
N LEU A 297 2.56 -17.37 -18.30
CA LEU A 297 2.91 -18.18 -19.47
C LEU A 297 1.86 -19.28 -19.75
N GLU A 298 1.27 -19.89 -18.70
CA GLU A 298 0.11 -20.78 -18.83
C GLU A 298 -1.07 -20.06 -19.49
N GLN A 299 -1.41 -18.84 -19.05
CA GLN A 299 -2.54 -18.06 -19.57
C GLN A 299 -2.33 -17.63 -21.05
N ILE A 300 -1.09 -17.28 -21.41
CA ILE A 300 -0.75 -16.88 -22.78
C ILE A 300 -0.85 -18.09 -23.74
N GLY A 301 -0.41 -19.26 -23.29
CA GLY A 301 -0.57 -20.50 -24.07
C GLY A 301 0.44 -20.66 -25.20
N ASP A 302 1.60 -19.97 -25.18
CA ASP A 302 2.60 -20.03 -26.26
C ASP A 302 3.60 -21.18 -26.04
N PRO A 303 3.78 -22.10 -27.03
CA PRO A 303 4.67 -23.23 -26.90
C PRO A 303 6.16 -22.88 -26.65
N ARG A 304 6.61 -21.67 -26.96
CA ARG A 304 7.98 -21.21 -26.67
C ARG A 304 8.31 -21.27 -25.19
N ALA A 305 7.31 -21.25 -24.32
CA ALA A 305 7.48 -21.33 -22.87
C ALA A 305 7.81 -22.74 -22.36
N ILE A 306 7.57 -23.83 -23.15
CA ILE A 306 7.70 -25.22 -22.69
C ILE A 306 9.11 -25.50 -22.18
N GLY A 307 10.14 -25.25 -22.98
CA GLY A 307 11.53 -25.51 -22.58
C GLY A 307 11.94 -24.75 -21.30
N PRO A 308 11.75 -23.43 -21.24
CA PRO A 308 11.98 -22.64 -20.01
C PRO A 308 11.22 -23.14 -18.79
N LEU A 309 9.93 -23.50 -18.92
CA LEU A 309 9.12 -24.03 -17.83
C LEU A 309 9.63 -25.39 -17.33
N ILE A 310 10.14 -26.27 -18.23
CA ILE A 310 10.81 -27.52 -17.83
C ILE A 310 12.01 -27.22 -16.95
N LEU A 311 12.84 -26.23 -17.31
CA LEU A 311 13.97 -25.82 -16.49
C LEU A 311 13.53 -25.22 -15.14
N THR A 312 12.33 -24.64 -15.04
CA THR A 312 11.76 -24.10 -13.81
C THR A 312 11.29 -25.20 -12.84
N LEU A 313 11.08 -26.44 -13.29
CA LEU A 313 10.77 -27.56 -12.40
C LEU A 313 11.89 -27.90 -11.39
N LYS A 314 13.08 -27.34 -11.54
CA LYS A 314 14.19 -27.43 -10.58
C LYS A 314 14.28 -26.18 -9.66
N ASP A 315 13.28 -25.32 -9.62
CA ASP A 315 13.29 -24.12 -8.75
C ASP A 315 13.40 -24.49 -7.28
N ALA A 316 13.99 -23.61 -6.47
CA ALA A 316 14.08 -23.79 -5.02
C ALA A 316 12.70 -23.89 -4.37
N GLU A 317 11.81 -23.04 -4.82
CA GLU A 317 10.50 -22.89 -4.22
C GLU A 317 9.48 -23.86 -4.80
N ASP A 318 8.76 -24.56 -3.91
CA ASP A 318 7.77 -25.55 -4.32
C ASP A 318 6.60 -24.93 -5.08
N THR A 319 6.17 -23.71 -4.68
CA THR A 319 5.09 -22.99 -5.36
C THR A 319 5.44 -22.68 -6.82
N VAL A 320 6.69 -22.30 -7.08
CA VAL A 320 7.20 -22.05 -8.43
C VAL A 320 7.23 -23.34 -9.27
N ARG A 321 7.74 -24.44 -8.69
CA ARG A 321 7.73 -25.76 -9.36
C ARG A 321 6.32 -26.23 -9.71
N GLN A 322 5.38 -26.05 -8.78
CA GLN A 322 3.97 -26.40 -9.01
C GLN A 322 3.32 -25.54 -10.10
N ALA A 323 3.60 -24.22 -10.10
CA ALA A 323 3.11 -23.33 -11.15
C ALA A 323 3.67 -23.73 -12.52
N ALA A 324 4.97 -24.00 -12.62
CA ALA A 324 5.60 -24.48 -13.85
C ALA A 324 5.03 -25.82 -14.33
N GLY A 325 4.79 -26.76 -13.40
CA GLY A 325 4.19 -28.06 -13.74
C GLY A 325 2.77 -27.94 -14.26
N ARG A 326 1.95 -27.07 -13.67
CA ARG A 326 0.60 -26.78 -14.18
C ARG A 326 0.64 -26.13 -15.57
N ALA A 327 1.49 -25.13 -15.74
CA ALA A 327 1.68 -24.46 -17.02
C ALA A 327 2.10 -25.44 -18.12
N LEU A 328 3.05 -26.33 -17.85
CA LEU A 328 3.48 -27.37 -18.80
C LEU A 328 2.32 -28.28 -19.21
N THR A 329 1.56 -28.81 -18.23
CA THR A 329 0.43 -29.70 -18.50
C THR A 329 -0.67 -28.99 -19.30
N ALA A 330 -0.88 -27.69 -19.07
CA ALA A 330 -1.87 -26.90 -19.80
C ALA A 330 -1.40 -26.58 -21.23
N LEU A 331 -0.09 -26.32 -21.43
CA LEU A 331 0.48 -26.02 -22.74
C LEU A 331 0.59 -27.28 -23.64
N ASP A 332 1.06 -28.36 -23.07
CA ASP A 332 1.21 -29.67 -23.74
C ASP A 332 1.10 -30.80 -22.70
N PRO A 333 -0.01 -31.56 -22.67
CA PRO A 333 -0.14 -32.70 -21.77
C PRO A 333 0.93 -33.77 -21.93
N ASN A 334 1.59 -33.83 -23.09
CA ASN A 334 2.64 -34.77 -23.42
C ASN A 334 4.03 -34.10 -23.51
N TRP A 335 4.22 -33.01 -22.78
CA TRP A 335 5.43 -32.18 -22.83
C TRP A 335 6.72 -32.98 -22.67
N GLU A 336 6.68 -34.12 -21.94
CA GLU A 336 7.84 -35.00 -21.73
C GLU A 336 8.42 -35.54 -23.01
N SER A 337 7.59 -35.71 -24.06
CA SER A 337 7.99 -36.24 -25.36
C SER A 337 8.21 -35.15 -26.42
N SER A 338 8.14 -33.89 -26.01
CA SER A 338 8.28 -32.76 -26.94
C SER A 338 9.72 -32.51 -27.36
N ASP A 339 9.93 -31.93 -28.54
CA ASP A 339 11.25 -31.46 -28.99
C ASP A 339 11.86 -30.45 -28.01
N ALA A 340 11.00 -29.61 -27.37
CA ALA A 340 11.43 -28.66 -26.36
C ALA A 340 12.00 -29.35 -25.12
N ALA A 341 11.42 -30.48 -24.68
CA ALA A 341 11.95 -31.27 -23.59
C ALA A 341 13.32 -31.86 -23.92
N HIS A 342 13.48 -32.42 -25.11
CA HIS A 342 14.77 -32.93 -25.55
C HIS A 342 15.83 -31.83 -25.72
N ALA A 343 15.44 -30.64 -26.15
CA ALA A 343 16.35 -29.50 -26.32
C ALA A 343 16.96 -29.01 -24.98
N VAL A 344 16.28 -29.18 -23.82
CA VAL A 344 16.78 -28.77 -22.50
C VAL A 344 17.52 -29.87 -21.73
N VAL A 345 17.61 -31.09 -22.26
CA VAL A 345 18.37 -32.23 -21.66
C VAL A 345 19.79 -31.85 -21.26
N PRO A 346 20.59 -31.15 -22.10
CA PRO A 346 21.96 -30.76 -21.69
C PRO A 346 22.00 -29.91 -20.43
N GLN A 347 21.07 -28.95 -20.27
CA GLN A 347 20.97 -28.08 -19.09
C GLN A 347 20.53 -28.87 -17.85
N LEU A 348 19.60 -29.83 -18.00
CA LEU A 348 19.18 -30.72 -16.93
C LEU A 348 20.32 -31.65 -16.48
N ARG A 349 21.10 -32.21 -17.43
CA ARG A 349 22.29 -33.01 -17.11
C ARG A 349 23.37 -32.21 -16.40
N ALA A 350 23.57 -30.95 -16.75
CA ALA A 350 24.45 -30.05 -16.01
C ALA A 350 23.96 -29.82 -14.55
N ALA A 351 22.65 -29.71 -14.36
CA ALA A 351 22.04 -29.52 -13.04
C ALA A 351 22.17 -30.78 -12.13
N LEU A 352 22.47 -31.97 -12.65
CA LEU A 352 22.81 -33.15 -11.83
C LEU A 352 24.10 -32.96 -11.01
N LYS A 353 24.93 -31.99 -11.39
CA LYS A 353 26.19 -31.65 -10.70
C LYS A 353 26.05 -30.39 -9.81
N ASP A 354 24.84 -29.86 -9.66
CA ASP A 354 24.62 -28.67 -8.84
C ASP A 354 25.02 -28.92 -7.38
N LYS A 355 25.48 -27.86 -6.69
CA LYS A 355 25.84 -27.94 -5.28
C LYS A 355 24.62 -28.24 -4.40
N GLU A 356 23.45 -27.73 -4.79
CA GLU A 356 22.19 -27.88 -4.05
C GLU A 356 21.57 -29.24 -4.35
N TYR A 357 21.33 -30.01 -3.30
CA TYR A 357 20.76 -31.35 -3.40
C TYR A 357 19.40 -31.39 -4.11
N TRP A 358 18.50 -30.51 -3.74
CA TRP A 358 17.14 -30.48 -4.29
C TRP A 358 17.15 -30.15 -5.80
N VAL A 359 18.14 -29.34 -6.30
CA VAL A 359 18.32 -29.09 -7.74
C VAL A 359 18.69 -30.38 -8.46
N ARG A 360 19.65 -31.15 -7.92
CA ARG A 360 20.05 -32.43 -8.49
C ARG A 360 18.89 -33.41 -8.54
N GLN A 361 18.11 -33.53 -7.44
CA GLN A 361 16.97 -34.42 -7.36
C GLN A 361 15.87 -34.05 -8.37
N SER A 362 15.53 -32.76 -8.44
CA SER A 362 14.52 -32.26 -9.38
C SER A 362 14.95 -32.49 -10.82
N ALA A 363 16.21 -32.19 -11.17
CA ALA A 363 16.76 -32.45 -12.51
C ALA A 363 16.71 -33.93 -12.87
N ALA A 364 17.08 -34.83 -11.96
CA ALA A 364 17.00 -36.29 -12.17
C ALA A 364 15.54 -36.73 -12.38
N SER A 365 14.62 -36.24 -11.59
CA SER A 365 13.19 -36.55 -11.76
C SER A 365 12.64 -36.13 -13.12
N VAL A 366 13.01 -34.91 -13.58
CA VAL A 366 12.60 -34.41 -14.90
C VAL A 366 13.22 -35.24 -16.02
N LEU A 367 14.55 -35.57 -15.95
CA LEU A 367 15.21 -36.41 -16.93
C LEU A 367 14.60 -37.81 -17.00
N ALA A 368 14.19 -38.39 -15.86
CA ALA A 368 13.49 -39.66 -15.81
C ALA A 368 12.14 -39.63 -16.54
N LYS A 369 11.39 -38.53 -16.38
CA LYS A 369 10.09 -38.32 -17.08
C LYS A 369 10.29 -38.20 -18.60
N ILE A 370 11.35 -37.53 -19.05
CA ILE A 370 11.70 -37.39 -20.49
C ILE A 370 12.26 -38.71 -21.06
N GLY A 371 12.56 -39.71 -20.20
CA GLY A 371 13.16 -40.99 -20.66
C GLY A 371 14.68 -40.93 -20.88
N GLU A 372 15.33 -39.83 -20.50
CA GLU A 372 16.76 -39.56 -20.73
C GLU A 372 17.65 -39.97 -19.53
N LEU A 373 17.07 -40.39 -18.42
CA LEU A 373 17.78 -40.95 -17.28
C LEU A 373 17.39 -42.42 -17.12
N ARG A 374 18.30 -43.31 -17.48
CA ARG A 374 18.22 -44.72 -17.04
C ARG A 374 18.87 -44.80 -15.67
N PRO A 375 18.17 -45.23 -14.62
CA PRO A 375 18.77 -45.32 -13.29
C PRO A 375 19.92 -46.38 -13.38
N THR A 376 21.16 -45.90 -13.35
CA THR A 376 22.32 -46.76 -13.07
C THR A 376 22.39 -46.94 -11.55
N GLU A 377 23.02 -48.03 -11.05
CA GLU A 377 23.26 -48.23 -9.62
C GLU A 377 23.99 -47.05 -8.98
N SER A 378 24.85 -46.34 -9.73
CA SER A 378 25.53 -45.12 -9.30
C SER A 378 24.57 -43.95 -9.11
N ASP A 379 23.55 -43.80 -9.98
CA ASP A 379 22.56 -42.74 -9.91
C ASP A 379 21.56 -42.97 -8.75
N THR A 380 21.22 -44.24 -8.50
CA THR A 380 20.38 -44.66 -7.36
C THR A 380 21.11 -44.43 -6.03
N ALA A 381 22.41 -44.69 -5.96
CA ALA A 381 23.23 -44.39 -4.78
C ALA A 381 23.37 -42.87 -4.55
N MET A 382 23.50 -42.07 -5.63
CA MET A 382 23.61 -40.63 -5.60
C MET A 382 22.26 -39.96 -5.23
N LEU A 383 21.14 -40.54 -5.65
CA LEU A 383 19.78 -40.10 -5.28
C LEU A 383 19.36 -40.58 -3.87
N ALA A 384 19.94 -41.66 -3.37
CA ALA A 384 19.72 -42.16 -2.00
C ALA A 384 20.49 -41.37 -0.93
N GLN A 385 21.55 -40.64 -1.29
CA GLN A 385 22.34 -39.81 -0.37
C GLN A 385 21.56 -38.71 0.37
N PRO A 386 20.41 -38.22 -0.08
CA PRO A 386 19.71 -37.11 0.58
C PRO A 386 19.08 -37.41 1.93
N ILE A 387 18.60 -38.64 2.09
CA ILE A 387 18.06 -39.06 3.41
C ILE A 387 19.21 -39.07 4.42
N TYR A 388 20.38 -39.48 3.99
CA TYR A 388 21.61 -39.53 4.80
C TYR A 388 22.06 -38.10 5.18
N TYR A 389 22.18 -37.16 4.23
CA TYR A 389 22.65 -35.79 4.49
C TYR A 389 21.62 -34.95 5.26
N ARG A 390 20.30 -35.06 4.99
CA ARG A 390 19.27 -34.42 5.79
C ARG A 390 19.26 -34.96 7.22
N ARG A 391 19.45 -36.25 7.37
CA ARG A 391 19.53 -36.91 8.66
C ARG A 391 20.83 -36.51 9.38
N GLN A 392 21.92 -36.37 8.69
CA GLN A 392 23.22 -35.92 9.23
C GLN A 392 23.14 -34.44 9.65
N ALA A 393 22.60 -33.55 8.81
CA ALA A 393 22.41 -32.15 9.14
C ALA A 393 21.44 -31.94 10.33
N ALA A 394 20.35 -32.75 10.38
CA ALA A 394 19.44 -32.74 11.50
C ALA A 394 20.13 -33.22 12.80
N ILE A 395 20.99 -34.23 12.72
CA ILE A 395 21.77 -34.71 13.87
C ILE A 395 22.76 -33.64 14.32
N GLU A 396 23.48 -32.98 13.42
CA GLU A 396 24.40 -31.89 13.77
C GLU A 396 23.68 -30.72 14.41
N LEU A 397 22.50 -30.35 13.90
CA LEU A 397 21.68 -29.32 14.50
C LEU A 397 21.24 -29.71 15.91
N LEU A 398 20.70 -30.92 16.10
CA LEU A 398 20.28 -31.42 17.39
C LEU A 398 21.46 -31.56 18.39
N VAL A 399 22.64 -31.97 17.93
CA VAL A 399 23.85 -32.02 18.76
C VAL A 399 24.26 -30.64 19.23
N ASN A 400 24.17 -29.62 18.35
CA ASN A 400 24.46 -28.23 18.72
C ASN A 400 23.42 -27.69 19.71
N THR A 401 22.14 -28.07 19.56
CA THR A 401 21.03 -27.68 20.45
C THR A 401 21.17 -28.29 21.84
N LEU A 402 21.90 -29.39 22.04
CA LEU A 402 22.23 -29.89 23.39
C LEU A 402 23.06 -28.92 24.24
N GLY A 403 23.71 -27.94 23.61
CA GLY A 403 24.44 -26.86 24.28
C GLY A 403 23.70 -25.55 24.42
N ASP A 404 22.38 -25.49 24.11
CA ASP A 404 21.57 -24.27 24.16
C ASP A 404 21.37 -23.77 25.60
N PHE A 405 21.15 -22.46 25.79
CA PHE A 405 20.84 -21.86 27.07
C PHE A 405 19.45 -22.30 27.59
N ASP A 406 18.53 -22.56 26.69
CA ASP A 406 17.17 -22.98 27.04
C ASP A 406 17.14 -24.49 27.33
N ARG A 407 16.79 -24.85 28.59
CA ARG A 407 16.67 -26.24 29.02
C ARG A 407 15.63 -27.06 28.26
N GLU A 408 14.55 -26.42 27.83
CA GLU A 408 13.46 -27.07 27.07
C GLU A 408 13.95 -27.49 25.68
N LEU A 409 14.78 -26.65 25.06
CA LEU A 409 15.44 -26.98 23.78
C LEU A 409 16.48 -28.08 23.94
N ARG A 410 17.30 -28.06 24.99
CA ARG A 410 18.27 -29.14 25.27
C ARG A 410 17.55 -30.48 25.51
N MET A 411 16.46 -30.50 26.29
CA MET A 411 15.67 -31.68 26.57
C MET A 411 15.04 -32.24 25.30
N ALA A 412 14.39 -31.38 24.49
CA ALA A 412 13.80 -31.78 23.21
C ALA A 412 14.83 -32.34 22.22
N ALA A 413 16.04 -31.75 22.19
CA ALA A 413 17.13 -32.24 21.36
C ALA A 413 17.62 -33.63 21.79
N ALA A 414 17.73 -33.89 23.10
CA ALA A 414 18.09 -35.21 23.64
C ALA A 414 17.05 -36.29 23.25
N GLU A 415 15.76 -36.00 23.42
CA GLU A 415 14.68 -36.90 23.04
C GLU A 415 14.69 -37.20 21.53
N ALA A 416 14.86 -36.15 20.70
CA ALA A 416 14.87 -36.27 19.23
C ALA A 416 16.06 -37.14 18.76
N LEU A 417 17.25 -36.96 19.34
CA LEU A 417 18.44 -37.78 19.03
C LEU A 417 18.19 -39.26 19.38
N GLY A 418 17.55 -39.53 20.52
CA GLY A 418 17.15 -40.90 20.91
C GLY A 418 16.21 -41.56 19.91
N ARG A 419 15.21 -40.83 19.44
CA ARG A 419 14.22 -41.32 18.43
C ARG A 419 14.81 -41.54 17.06
N LEU A 420 15.86 -40.77 16.67
CA LEU A 420 16.53 -40.93 15.39
C LEU A 420 17.35 -42.23 15.28
N GLY A 421 17.66 -42.89 16.39
CA GLY A 421 18.27 -44.21 16.42
C GLY A 421 19.71 -44.29 15.84
N GLN A 422 20.50 -43.22 15.88
CA GLN A 422 21.83 -43.15 15.28
C GLN A 422 22.95 -43.17 16.34
N GLN A 423 23.97 -43.95 16.10
CA GLN A 423 25.15 -44.04 16.99
C GLN A 423 25.93 -42.73 17.13
N VAL A 424 25.81 -41.80 16.18
CA VAL A 424 26.48 -40.48 16.21
C VAL A 424 26.02 -39.63 17.38
N GLY A 425 24.77 -39.84 17.85
CA GLY A 425 24.24 -39.15 19.04
C GLY A 425 24.74 -39.65 20.38
N LEU A 426 25.44 -40.81 20.45
CA LEU A 426 25.84 -41.44 21.70
C LEU A 426 26.76 -40.58 22.54
N HIS A 427 27.82 -40.01 21.94
CA HIS A 427 28.81 -39.21 22.70
C HIS A 427 28.21 -37.87 23.21
N PRO A 428 27.50 -37.09 22.39
CA PRO A 428 26.80 -35.88 22.88
C PRO A 428 25.76 -36.17 23.96
N LEU A 429 24.96 -37.24 23.82
CA LEU A 429 24.00 -37.64 24.84
C LEU A 429 24.68 -38.10 26.13
N ALA A 430 25.82 -38.81 26.04
CA ALA A 430 26.62 -39.17 27.23
C ALA A 430 27.16 -37.94 27.99
N GLN A 431 27.50 -36.86 27.26
CA GLN A 431 27.86 -35.58 27.89
C GLN A 431 26.65 -34.92 28.57
N ALA A 432 25.45 -34.98 27.94
CA ALA A 432 24.23 -34.42 28.48
C ALA A 432 23.71 -35.14 29.74
N LEU A 433 24.23 -36.32 30.08
CA LEU A 433 23.99 -36.96 31.38
C LEU A 433 24.57 -36.14 32.57
N ARG A 434 25.43 -35.18 32.31
CA ARG A 434 26.05 -34.29 33.29
C ARG A 434 25.48 -32.86 33.22
N ASP A 435 24.41 -32.63 32.50
CA ASP A 435 23.74 -31.32 32.44
C ASP A 435 23.26 -30.85 33.80
N ASP A 436 23.27 -29.56 34.03
CA ASP A 436 22.86 -28.95 35.30
C ASP A 436 21.34 -29.22 35.57
N ASP A 437 20.52 -29.30 34.55
CA ASP A 437 19.09 -29.54 34.64
C ASP A 437 18.74 -31.05 34.72
N VAL A 438 17.92 -31.39 35.69
CA VAL A 438 17.49 -32.78 35.92
C VAL A 438 16.67 -33.37 34.80
N GLY A 439 15.84 -32.55 34.14
CA GLY A 439 15.03 -32.94 32.99
C GLY A 439 15.87 -33.31 31.77
N VAL A 440 16.91 -32.52 31.49
CA VAL A 440 17.87 -32.77 30.40
C VAL A 440 18.63 -34.05 30.65
N ARG A 441 19.14 -34.27 31.87
CA ARG A 441 19.83 -35.53 32.22
C ARG A 441 18.93 -36.73 32.03
N THR A 442 17.66 -36.65 32.46
CA THR A 442 16.67 -37.72 32.34
C THR A 442 16.37 -38.02 30.88
N ALA A 443 16.15 -36.98 30.06
CA ALA A 443 15.91 -37.13 28.62
C ALA A 443 17.12 -37.80 27.92
N ALA A 444 18.33 -37.37 28.26
CA ALA A 444 19.57 -37.95 27.72
C ALA A 444 19.74 -39.42 28.12
N ALA A 445 19.43 -39.78 29.38
CA ALA A 445 19.48 -41.16 29.83
C ALA A 445 18.48 -42.06 29.09
N GLN A 446 17.24 -41.64 28.95
CA GLN A 446 16.22 -42.31 28.18
C GLN A 446 16.58 -42.49 26.72
N ALA A 447 17.12 -41.46 26.11
CA ALA A 447 17.60 -41.48 24.72
C ALA A 447 18.75 -42.52 24.53
N LEU A 448 19.70 -42.56 25.47
CA LEU A 448 20.78 -43.55 25.46
C LEU A 448 20.28 -44.99 25.64
N GLU A 449 19.30 -45.20 26.49
CA GLU A 449 18.68 -46.52 26.65
C GLU A 449 17.97 -46.98 25.38
N LEU A 450 17.28 -46.09 24.70
CA LEU A 450 16.68 -46.36 23.39
C LEU A 450 17.74 -46.73 22.35
N LEU A 451 18.90 -46.06 22.34
CA LEU A 451 19.99 -46.30 21.41
C LEU A 451 20.76 -47.63 21.69
N HIS A 452 20.95 -47.96 22.96
CA HIS A 452 21.68 -49.17 23.37
C HIS A 452 20.78 -50.42 23.49
N GLY A 453 19.47 -50.24 23.50
CA GLY A 453 18.49 -51.34 23.70
C GLY A 453 18.50 -51.94 25.10
N LYS A 454 19.25 -51.37 26.06
CA LYS A 454 19.33 -51.79 27.47
C LYS A 454 19.86 -50.69 28.37
N PRO A 455 19.51 -50.65 29.67
CA PRO A 455 20.07 -49.74 30.62
C PRO A 455 21.61 -49.93 30.75
N THR A 456 22.32 -48.81 30.89
CA THR A 456 23.74 -48.82 31.26
C THR A 456 23.84 -48.43 32.77
N PRO A 457 24.99 -48.71 33.44
CA PRO A 457 25.19 -48.31 34.82
C PRO A 457 24.99 -46.78 35.01
N GLU A 458 25.48 -45.95 34.07
CA GLU A 458 25.39 -44.52 34.13
C GLU A 458 23.95 -44.00 33.94
N THR A 459 23.18 -44.52 32.95
CA THR A 459 21.81 -44.16 32.73
C THR A 459 20.94 -44.55 33.91
N SER A 460 21.18 -45.74 34.52
CA SER A 460 20.46 -46.24 35.69
C SER A 460 20.64 -45.37 36.92
N VAL A 461 21.84 -44.75 37.10
CA VAL A 461 22.11 -43.81 38.20
C VAL A 461 21.29 -42.55 38.02
N VAL A 462 21.31 -41.95 36.81
CA VAL A 462 20.58 -40.73 36.49
C VAL A 462 19.08 -40.91 36.61
N LEU A 463 18.53 -42.00 36.11
CA LEU A 463 17.07 -42.28 36.15
C LEU A 463 16.58 -42.58 37.58
N ARG A 464 17.47 -42.95 38.53
CA ARG A 464 17.16 -43.08 39.98
C ARG A 464 17.34 -41.77 40.73
N GLY A 465 17.58 -40.66 40.06
CA GLY A 465 17.73 -39.34 40.66
C GLY A 465 19.17 -39.06 41.16
N GLY A 466 20.15 -39.89 40.80
CA GLY A 466 21.54 -39.70 41.14
C GLY A 466 22.27 -38.70 40.22
N HIS A 467 23.32 -38.05 40.74
CA HIS A 467 24.27 -37.25 39.98
C HIS A 467 25.49 -38.10 39.61
N LEU A 468 25.96 -38.00 38.37
CA LEU A 468 27.24 -38.61 38.00
C LEU A 468 28.34 -37.66 38.55
N SER A 469 29.21 -38.17 39.41
CA SER A 469 30.42 -37.44 39.84
C SER A 469 31.35 -37.16 38.64
N GLN A 470 31.98 -35.98 38.67
CA GLN A 470 32.89 -35.48 37.62
C GLN A 470 33.97 -36.47 37.25
#